data_a13188efcbb1f51c44627002133bf54f
#
_entry.id   a13188efcbb1f51c44627002133bf54f
#
_cell.length_a   1.000
_cell.length_b   1.000
_cell.length_c   1.000
_cell.angle_alpha   90.00
_cell.angle_beta   90.00
_cell.angle_gamma   90.00
#
_symmetry.space_group_name_H-M   'P 1'
#
loop_
_entity.id
_entity.type
_entity.pdbx_description
1 polymer ?
#
loop_
_entity_poly.entity_id
_entity_poly.type
_entity_poly.pdbx_seq_one_letter_code
_entity_poly.pdbx_strand_id
1 'polypeptide(L)'
;TRPGGAYAQPINPDSENKLGRNGEFVIDYYAKHRLEPLDAALILAPGTQTLEGQVNHQLDKLTGYRLVVETVGNNHYVKYETRSGKQLFPYHVGTGVSFITEVIIACFATPRGGMVITENPEIHLHPKAQADLIDFMAKVAKAGVQIIIESHSDHLFNGIRRLISQEKLALSDVSVYNFRQDGNGLTRAERVEFTPQGGIRSYIPGMFEQFDIDLDAILKL
;
A
#
# COMPACT_ATOMS: atom_id res chain seq x y z
N THR A 1 -6.03 15.50 -8.22
CA THR A 1 -6.97 15.76 -9.34
C THR A 1 -8.10 14.78 -9.25
N ARG A 2 -9.34 15.24 -8.98
CA ARG A 2 -10.53 14.40 -9.12
C ARG A 2 -10.57 13.93 -10.59
N PRO A 3 -10.65 12.64 -10.88
CA PRO A 3 -10.94 12.21 -12.23
C PRO A 3 -12.38 12.63 -12.53
N GLY A 4 -12.52 13.74 -13.19
CA GLY A 4 -13.82 14.17 -13.72
C GLY A 4 -14.27 13.19 -14.75
N GLY A 5 -15.31 12.43 -14.46
CA GLY A 5 -16.26 11.89 -15.41
C GLY A 5 -15.82 10.87 -16.47
N ALA A 6 -14.57 10.50 -16.57
CA ALA A 6 -14.16 9.52 -17.58
C ALA A 6 -13.95 8.15 -16.95
N TYR A 7 -14.91 7.26 -17.16
CA TYR A 7 -14.77 5.82 -16.89
C TYR A 7 -13.76 5.15 -17.81
N ALA A 8 -13.34 5.87 -18.84
CA ALA A 8 -12.42 5.43 -19.85
C ALA A 8 -11.08 6.14 -19.65
N GLN A 9 -10.03 5.39 -19.41
CA GLN A 9 -8.66 5.89 -19.50
C GLN A 9 -8.14 5.61 -20.91
N PRO A 10 -7.69 6.63 -21.67
CA PRO A 10 -7.09 6.40 -22.96
C PRO A 10 -5.81 5.60 -22.80
N ILE A 11 -5.57 4.63 -23.71
CA ILE A 11 -4.32 3.89 -23.78
C ILE A 11 -3.21 4.88 -24.09
N ASN A 12 -2.20 4.93 -23.23
CA ASN A 12 -1.04 5.81 -23.46
C ASN A 12 0.03 5.03 -24.24
N PRO A 13 0.40 5.48 -25.46
CA PRO A 13 1.46 4.83 -26.23
C PRO A 13 2.83 4.87 -25.56
N ASP A 14 3.07 5.81 -24.64
CA ASP A 14 4.32 5.92 -23.89
C ASP A 14 4.39 5.01 -22.64
N SER A 15 3.33 4.26 -22.37
CA SER A 15 3.22 3.38 -21.19
C SER A 15 4.02 2.07 -21.29
N GLU A 16 4.82 1.87 -22.37
CA GLU A 16 5.50 0.60 -22.64
C GLU A 16 6.25 0.05 -21.43
N ASN A 17 5.63 -0.96 -20.78
CA ASN A 17 6.16 -1.70 -19.63
C ASN A 17 6.61 -0.82 -18.44
N LYS A 18 5.99 0.34 -18.25
CA LYS A 18 6.28 1.30 -17.18
C LYS A 18 5.02 1.55 -16.35
N LEU A 19 5.22 1.74 -15.04
CA LEU A 19 4.14 2.18 -14.15
C LEU A 19 3.97 3.70 -14.15
N GLY A 20 4.96 4.43 -14.66
CA GLY A 20 5.07 5.87 -14.55
C GLY A 20 5.71 6.31 -13.22
N ARG A 21 6.07 7.58 -13.14
CA ARG A 21 6.70 8.14 -11.92
C ARG A 21 5.72 8.28 -10.77
N ASN A 22 4.47 8.64 -11.09
CA ASN A 22 3.40 8.86 -10.12
C ASN A 22 2.25 7.84 -10.30
N GLY A 23 2.54 6.68 -10.90
CA GLY A 23 1.54 5.65 -11.17
C GLY A 23 0.62 5.94 -12.36
N GLU A 24 0.92 6.95 -13.18
CA GLU A 24 0.09 7.41 -14.30
C GLU A 24 -0.21 6.33 -15.35
N PHE A 25 0.62 5.28 -15.43
CA PHE A 25 0.46 4.17 -16.37
C PHE A 25 0.07 2.84 -15.70
N VAL A 26 -0.28 2.85 -14.42
CA VAL A 26 -0.56 1.63 -13.65
C VAL A 26 -1.69 0.81 -14.28
N ILE A 27 -2.74 1.46 -14.75
CA ILE A 27 -3.88 0.76 -15.38
C ILE A 27 -3.52 0.22 -16.76
N ASP A 28 -2.77 0.97 -17.57
CA ASP A 28 -2.24 0.49 -18.86
C ASP A 28 -1.37 -0.75 -18.67
N TYR A 29 -0.43 -0.66 -17.73
CA TYR A 29 0.44 -1.78 -17.38
C TYR A 29 -0.38 -3.01 -16.94
N TYR A 30 -1.32 -2.80 -16.01
CA TYR A 30 -2.17 -3.87 -15.52
C TYR A 30 -2.99 -4.50 -16.63
N ALA A 31 -3.65 -3.71 -17.47
CA ALA A 31 -4.47 -4.19 -18.58
C ALA A 31 -3.67 -5.07 -19.55
N LYS A 32 -2.41 -4.71 -19.80
CA LYS A 32 -1.51 -5.42 -20.71
C LYS A 32 -0.98 -6.73 -20.10
N HIS A 33 -0.59 -6.69 -18.82
CA HIS A 33 0.16 -7.78 -18.17
C HIS A 33 -0.69 -8.62 -17.19
N ARG A 34 -1.96 -8.31 -16.98
CA ARG A 34 -2.80 -8.92 -15.93
C ARG A 34 -2.87 -10.45 -15.96
N LEU A 35 -2.78 -11.06 -17.14
CA LEU A 35 -2.83 -12.52 -17.29
C LEU A 35 -1.46 -13.18 -17.26
N GLU A 36 -0.38 -12.41 -17.17
CA GLU A 36 0.97 -12.93 -17.08
C GLU A 36 1.24 -13.50 -15.68
N PRO A 37 2.02 -14.58 -15.59
CA PRO A 37 2.44 -15.12 -14.30
C PRO A 37 3.44 -14.16 -13.63
N LEU A 38 3.34 -14.04 -12.32
CA LEU A 38 4.30 -13.31 -11.49
C LEU A 38 5.51 -14.20 -11.14
N ASP A 39 6.58 -13.55 -10.66
CA ASP A 39 7.68 -14.24 -9.99
C ASP A 39 7.14 -15.10 -8.84
N ALA A 40 7.66 -16.32 -8.71
CA ALA A 40 7.21 -17.28 -7.70
C ALA A 40 7.26 -16.72 -6.26
N ALA A 41 8.22 -15.83 -5.98
CA ALA A 41 8.35 -15.19 -4.67
C ALA A 41 7.20 -14.19 -4.38
N LEU A 42 6.56 -13.66 -5.42
CA LEU A 42 5.42 -12.74 -5.33
C LEU A 42 4.06 -13.47 -5.38
N ILE A 43 4.03 -14.79 -5.45
CA ILE A 43 2.79 -15.56 -5.33
C ILE A 43 2.40 -15.63 -3.84
N LEU A 44 1.64 -14.65 -3.37
CA LEU A 44 1.23 -14.52 -1.97
C LEU A 44 -0.12 -15.20 -1.68
N ALA A 45 -0.93 -15.41 -2.70
CA ALA A 45 -2.23 -16.07 -2.61
C ALA A 45 -2.18 -17.42 -3.32
N PRO A 46 -2.67 -18.53 -2.70
CA PRO A 46 -2.77 -19.81 -3.35
C PRO A 46 -3.84 -19.80 -4.46
N GLY A 47 -3.69 -20.69 -5.45
CA GLY A 47 -4.70 -20.93 -6.48
C GLY A 47 -4.65 -19.97 -7.67
N THR A 48 -3.77 -18.97 -7.67
CA THR A 48 -3.55 -18.08 -8.82
C THR A 48 -2.10 -17.64 -8.91
N GLN A 49 -1.56 -17.59 -10.13
CA GLN A 49 -0.19 -17.15 -10.38
C GLN A 49 -0.10 -15.86 -11.19
N THR A 50 -1.24 -15.37 -11.69
CA THR A 50 -1.29 -14.17 -12.54
C THR A 50 -1.30 -12.89 -11.73
N LEU A 51 -0.86 -11.80 -12.34
CA LEU A 51 -0.95 -10.45 -11.76
C LEU A 51 -2.39 -10.14 -11.32
N GLU A 52 -3.39 -10.40 -12.20
CA GLU A 52 -4.80 -10.18 -11.89
C GLU A 52 -5.27 -10.95 -10.67
N GLY A 53 -4.91 -12.22 -10.59
CA GLY A 53 -5.31 -13.06 -9.47
C GLY A 53 -4.73 -12.59 -8.14
N GLN A 54 -3.44 -12.23 -8.11
CA GLN A 54 -2.76 -11.75 -6.91
C GLN A 54 -3.27 -10.36 -6.49
N VAL A 55 -3.44 -9.44 -7.45
CA VAL A 55 -4.01 -8.10 -7.21
C VAL A 55 -5.42 -8.22 -6.63
N ASN A 56 -6.28 -9.01 -7.27
CA ASN A 56 -7.67 -9.16 -6.85
C ASN A 56 -7.80 -9.88 -5.49
N HIS A 57 -6.93 -10.85 -5.19
CA HIS A 57 -6.91 -11.45 -3.86
C HIS A 57 -6.57 -10.41 -2.78
N GLN A 58 -5.53 -9.62 -3.01
CA GLN A 58 -5.10 -8.62 -2.03
C GLN A 58 -6.11 -7.48 -1.89
N LEU A 59 -6.67 -7.00 -2.99
CA LEU A 59 -7.66 -5.93 -3.01
C LEU A 59 -8.97 -6.35 -2.31
N ASP A 60 -9.46 -7.59 -2.57
CA ASP A 60 -10.65 -8.13 -1.88
C ASP A 60 -10.42 -8.25 -0.37
N LYS A 61 -9.21 -8.65 0.05
CA LYS A 61 -8.86 -8.73 1.46
C LYS A 61 -8.89 -7.37 2.16
N LEU A 62 -8.36 -6.32 1.52
CA LEU A 62 -8.26 -4.98 2.09
C LEU A 62 -9.58 -4.19 2.02
N THR A 63 -10.36 -4.38 0.95
CA THR A 63 -11.46 -3.48 0.61
C THR A 63 -12.80 -4.18 0.38
N GLY A 64 -12.79 -5.49 0.12
CA GLY A 64 -13.97 -6.25 -0.29
C GLY A 64 -14.34 -6.09 -1.77
N TYR A 65 -13.46 -5.49 -2.57
CA TYR A 65 -13.66 -5.30 -4.00
C TYR A 65 -12.63 -6.06 -4.83
N ARG A 66 -12.97 -6.28 -6.10
CA ARG A 66 -12.08 -6.80 -7.15
C ARG A 66 -11.99 -5.78 -8.27
N LEU A 67 -10.82 -5.67 -8.87
CA LEU A 67 -10.59 -4.82 -10.03
C LEU A 67 -11.00 -5.57 -11.30
N VAL A 68 -11.80 -4.92 -12.14
CA VAL A 68 -12.16 -5.37 -13.49
C VAL A 68 -11.73 -4.30 -14.48
N VAL A 69 -10.89 -4.67 -15.43
CA VAL A 69 -10.45 -3.77 -16.50
C VAL A 69 -10.85 -4.37 -17.85
N GLU A 70 -11.67 -3.65 -18.59
CA GLU A 70 -12.09 -3.99 -19.95
C GLU A 70 -11.44 -3.03 -20.94
N THR A 71 -10.85 -3.55 -22.02
CA THR A 71 -10.26 -2.72 -23.08
C THR A 71 -11.21 -2.70 -24.28
N VAL A 72 -11.67 -1.52 -24.68
CA VAL A 72 -12.55 -1.33 -25.85
C VAL A 72 -11.98 -0.20 -26.71
N GLY A 73 -11.60 -0.53 -27.92
CA GLY A 73 -10.88 0.42 -28.80
C GLY A 73 -9.58 0.90 -28.15
N ASN A 74 -9.42 2.19 -28.02
CA ASN A 74 -8.24 2.84 -27.44
C ASN A 74 -8.44 3.27 -25.97
N ASN A 75 -9.35 2.61 -25.24
CA ASN A 75 -9.64 2.98 -23.86
C ASN A 75 -9.70 1.75 -22.95
N HIS A 76 -9.24 1.94 -21.72
CA HIS A 76 -9.46 1.03 -20.58
C HIS A 76 -10.65 1.52 -19.75
N TYR A 77 -11.60 0.65 -19.50
CA TYR A 77 -12.75 0.89 -18.63
C TYR A 77 -12.51 0.19 -17.30
N VAL A 78 -12.35 0.98 -16.25
CA VAL A 78 -12.09 0.48 -14.90
C VAL A 78 -13.40 0.33 -14.14
N LYS A 79 -13.61 -0.82 -13.53
CA LYS A 79 -14.75 -1.12 -12.66
C LYS A 79 -14.25 -1.84 -11.40
N TYR A 80 -15.02 -1.74 -10.34
CA TYR A 80 -14.82 -2.51 -9.12
C TYR A 80 -16.01 -3.45 -8.91
N GLU A 81 -15.73 -4.73 -8.74
CA GLU A 81 -16.75 -5.74 -8.49
C GLU A 81 -16.83 -6.06 -7.01
N THR A 82 -18.03 -6.02 -6.45
CA THR A 82 -18.32 -6.44 -5.08
C THR A 82 -18.36 -7.96 -4.99
N ARG A 83 -18.28 -8.52 -3.77
CA ARG A 83 -18.47 -9.97 -3.54
C ARG A 83 -19.81 -10.52 -3.99
N SER A 84 -20.84 -9.67 -4.15
CA SER A 84 -22.14 -10.03 -4.70
C SER A 84 -22.20 -9.98 -6.24
N GLY A 85 -21.09 -9.70 -6.93
CA GLY A 85 -21.00 -9.59 -8.39
C GLY A 85 -21.48 -8.26 -8.96
N LYS A 86 -21.84 -7.27 -8.12
CA LYS A 86 -22.23 -5.94 -8.61
C LYS A 86 -21.00 -5.16 -9.05
N GLN A 87 -20.98 -4.68 -10.29
CA GLN A 87 -19.93 -3.82 -10.81
C GLN A 87 -20.25 -2.35 -10.59
N LEU A 88 -19.27 -1.62 -10.11
CA LEU A 88 -19.34 -0.20 -9.77
C LEU A 88 -18.19 0.54 -10.48
N PHE A 89 -18.45 1.75 -10.91
CA PHE A 89 -17.40 2.61 -11.42
C PHE A 89 -16.56 3.25 -10.28
N PRO A 90 -15.32 3.68 -10.54
CA PRO A 90 -14.43 4.24 -9.50
C PRO A 90 -15.04 5.35 -8.65
N TYR A 91 -15.90 6.19 -9.21
CA TYR A 91 -16.55 7.28 -8.47
C TYR A 91 -17.71 6.82 -7.56
N HIS A 92 -18.15 5.57 -7.68
CA HIS A 92 -19.16 4.97 -6.78
C HIS A 92 -18.54 4.19 -5.62
N VAL A 93 -17.23 4.04 -5.60
CA VAL A 93 -16.48 3.41 -4.49
C VAL A 93 -15.71 4.46 -3.72
N GLY A 94 -15.32 4.16 -2.50
CA GLY A 94 -14.49 5.09 -1.73
C GLY A 94 -13.16 5.38 -2.42
N THR A 95 -12.67 6.62 -2.33
CA THR A 95 -11.40 7.05 -2.93
C THR A 95 -10.22 6.15 -2.54
N GLY A 96 -10.21 5.64 -1.31
CA GLY A 96 -9.19 4.70 -0.82
C GLY A 96 -9.11 3.41 -1.63
N VAL A 97 -10.23 2.92 -2.21
CA VAL A 97 -10.23 1.71 -3.04
C VAL A 97 -9.42 1.94 -4.33
N SER A 98 -9.64 3.06 -5.00
CA SER A 98 -8.89 3.39 -6.23
C SER A 98 -7.41 3.58 -5.94
N PHE A 99 -7.08 4.34 -4.89
CA PHE A 99 -5.71 4.62 -4.53
C PHE A 99 -4.93 3.37 -4.13
N ILE A 100 -5.49 2.53 -3.25
CA ILE A 100 -4.81 1.31 -2.82
C ILE A 100 -4.67 0.28 -3.95
N THR A 101 -5.58 0.29 -4.93
CA THR A 101 -5.47 -0.55 -6.13
C THR A 101 -4.17 -0.28 -6.87
N GLU A 102 -3.83 0.98 -7.09
CA GLU A 102 -2.60 1.39 -7.78
C GLU A 102 -1.35 0.96 -7.01
N VAL A 103 -1.36 1.13 -5.68
CA VAL A 103 -0.26 0.68 -4.80
C VAL A 103 -0.08 -0.84 -4.84
N ILE A 104 -1.18 -1.62 -4.81
CA ILE A 104 -1.11 -3.08 -4.90
C ILE A 104 -0.54 -3.52 -6.25
N ILE A 105 -1.01 -2.91 -7.35
CA ILE A 105 -0.49 -3.22 -8.70
C ILE A 105 1.01 -2.90 -8.76
N ALA A 106 1.43 -1.73 -8.27
CA ALA A 106 2.83 -1.33 -8.25
C ALA A 106 3.72 -2.32 -7.48
N CYS A 107 3.25 -2.80 -6.32
CA CYS A 107 3.96 -3.80 -5.53
C CYS A 107 4.16 -5.13 -6.30
N PHE A 108 3.13 -5.62 -6.98
CA PHE A 108 3.22 -6.88 -7.72
C PHE A 108 3.92 -6.74 -9.08
N ALA A 109 3.83 -5.57 -9.71
CA ALA A 109 4.45 -5.29 -10.99
C ALA A 109 5.95 -4.99 -10.88
N THR A 110 6.44 -4.66 -9.68
CA THR A 110 7.85 -4.37 -9.45
C THR A 110 8.64 -5.68 -9.36
N PRO A 111 9.66 -5.89 -10.21
CA PRO A 111 10.45 -7.12 -10.19
C PRO A 111 11.29 -7.22 -8.92
N ARG A 112 11.72 -8.43 -8.60
CA ARG A 112 12.67 -8.69 -7.51
C ARG A 112 13.94 -7.86 -7.71
N GLY A 113 14.41 -7.21 -6.63
CA GLY A 113 15.53 -6.25 -6.66
C GLY A 113 15.12 -4.84 -7.05
N GLY A 114 13.86 -4.64 -7.47
CA GLY A 114 13.30 -3.31 -7.71
C GLY A 114 12.84 -2.62 -6.43
N MET A 115 12.30 -1.39 -6.59
CA MET A 115 11.90 -0.52 -5.49
C MET A 115 10.52 0.08 -5.75
N VAL A 116 9.68 0.11 -4.72
CA VAL A 116 8.42 0.88 -4.68
C VAL A 116 8.57 1.98 -3.65
N ILE A 117 8.26 3.20 -4.04
CA ILE A 117 8.19 4.36 -3.15
C ILE A 117 6.73 4.83 -3.14
N THR A 118 6.16 4.97 -1.97
CA THR A 118 4.77 5.43 -1.83
C THR A 118 4.63 6.39 -0.65
N GLU A 119 3.80 7.41 -0.86
CA GLU A 119 3.46 8.41 0.14
C GLU A 119 2.01 8.17 0.59
N ASN A 120 1.80 8.10 1.90
CA ASN A 120 0.49 7.92 2.53
C ASN A 120 -0.37 6.79 1.90
N PRO A 121 0.17 5.55 1.73
CA PRO A 121 -0.56 4.47 1.07
C PRO A 121 -1.81 4.03 1.83
N GLU A 122 -1.93 4.41 3.08
CA GLU A 122 -3.07 4.15 3.97
C GLU A 122 -4.19 5.17 3.86
N ILE A 123 -4.04 6.22 3.06
CA ILE A 123 -5.01 7.31 3.00
C ILE A 123 -6.41 6.80 2.64
N HIS A 124 -7.42 7.25 3.38
CA HIS A 124 -8.82 6.83 3.24
C HIS A 124 -9.11 5.34 3.52
N LEU A 125 -8.16 4.58 4.05
CA LEU A 125 -8.39 3.21 4.49
C LEU A 125 -8.89 3.16 5.95
N HIS A 126 -9.80 2.23 6.22
CA HIS A 126 -10.20 1.92 7.60
C HIS A 126 -9.00 1.39 8.41
N PRO A 127 -8.86 1.68 9.71
CA PRO A 127 -7.74 1.25 10.55
C PRO A 127 -7.33 -0.22 10.40
N LYS A 128 -8.32 -1.12 10.33
CA LYS A 128 -8.04 -2.55 10.08
C LYS A 128 -7.34 -2.78 8.73
N ALA A 129 -7.78 -2.10 7.66
CA ALA A 129 -7.18 -2.25 6.34
C ALA A 129 -5.76 -1.65 6.30
N GLN A 130 -5.48 -0.60 7.09
CA GLN A 130 -4.13 -0.06 7.26
C GLN A 130 -3.18 -1.09 7.89
N ALA A 131 -3.64 -1.79 8.95
CA ALA A 131 -2.85 -2.86 9.57
C ALA A 131 -2.64 -4.06 8.63
N ASP A 132 -3.64 -4.42 7.81
CA ASP A 132 -3.53 -5.49 6.81
C ASP A 132 -2.63 -5.08 5.62
N LEU A 133 -2.56 -3.78 5.30
CA LEU A 133 -1.68 -3.23 4.25
C LEU A 133 -0.21 -3.44 4.59
N ILE A 134 0.21 -3.15 5.82
CA ILE A 134 1.61 -3.34 6.20
C ILE A 134 1.99 -4.83 6.21
N ASP A 135 1.05 -5.73 6.53
CA ASP A 135 1.26 -7.18 6.41
C ASP A 135 1.52 -7.60 4.96
N PHE A 136 0.81 -6.99 4.02
CA PHE A 136 1.01 -7.20 2.59
C PHE A 136 2.37 -6.67 2.14
N MET A 137 2.68 -5.42 2.45
CA MET A 137 3.95 -4.79 2.06
C MET A 137 5.17 -5.53 2.62
N ALA A 138 5.10 -6.03 3.86
CA ALA A 138 6.15 -6.85 4.44
C ALA A 138 6.37 -8.17 3.68
N LYS A 139 5.31 -8.79 3.14
CA LYS A 139 5.45 -9.99 2.30
C LYS A 139 6.10 -9.66 0.96
N VAL A 140 5.73 -8.54 0.34
CA VAL A 140 6.35 -8.06 -0.90
C VAL A 140 7.83 -7.74 -0.67
N ALA A 141 8.16 -7.11 0.47
CA ALA A 141 9.55 -6.85 0.83
C ALA A 141 10.35 -8.16 1.02
N LYS A 142 9.79 -9.18 1.67
CA LYS A 142 10.40 -10.51 1.80
C LYS A 142 10.58 -11.22 0.45
N ALA A 143 9.73 -10.93 -0.53
CA ALA A 143 9.88 -11.43 -1.89
C ALA A 143 11.05 -10.75 -2.65
N GLY A 144 11.70 -9.75 -2.04
CA GLY A 144 12.90 -9.09 -2.56
C GLY A 144 12.64 -7.77 -3.29
N VAL A 145 11.49 -7.14 -3.06
CA VAL A 145 11.18 -5.77 -3.52
C VAL A 145 11.44 -4.79 -2.38
N GLN A 146 12.25 -3.77 -2.59
CA GLN A 146 12.45 -2.73 -1.58
C GLN A 146 11.21 -1.83 -1.51
N ILE A 147 10.66 -1.64 -0.32
CA ILE A 147 9.50 -0.77 -0.08
C ILE A 147 9.93 0.44 0.76
N ILE A 148 9.68 1.63 0.25
CA ILE A 148 9.87 2.89 0.98
C ILE A 148 8.49 3.52 1.16
N ILE A 149 8.10 3.77 2.41
CA ILE A 149 6.80 4.32 2.77
C ILE A 149 7.01 5.61 3.55
N GLU A 150 6.39 6.68 3.11
CA GLU A 150 6.12 7.86 3.94
C GLU A 150 4.70 7.73 4.46
N SER A 151 4.50 7.96 5.77
CA SER A 151 3.21 7.78 6.41
C SER A 151 3.09 8.57 7.71
N HIS A 152 1.86 8.98 8.01
CA HIS A 152 1.48 9.59 9.29
C HIS A 152 0.58 8.67 10.13
N SER A 153 0.49 7.37 9.78
CA SER A 153 -0.39 6.41 10.43
C SER A 153 0.30 5.67 11.59
N ASP A 154 -0.25 5.80 12.78
CA ASP A 154 0.07 4.98 13.93
C ASP A 154 -0.29 3.50 13.71
N HIS A 155 -1.31 3.21 12.90
CA HIS A 155 -1.71 1.84 12.56
C HIS A 155 -0.65 1.14 11.70
N LEU A 156 -0.02 1.82 10.74
CA LEU A 156 1.10 1.28 9.97
C LEU A 156 2.29 1.05 10.88
N PHE A 157 2.64 2.04 11.70
CA PHE A 157 3.75 1.96 12.65
C PHE A 157 3.57 0.81 13.65
N ASN A 158 2.41 0.72 14.28
CA ASN A 158 2.08 -0.38 15.20
C ASN A 158 2.02 -1.73 14.48
N GLY A 159 1.62 -1.75 13.20
CA GLY A 159 1.69 -2.93 12.34
C GLY A 159 3.13 -3.46 12.19
N ILE A 160 4.10 -2.57 11.96
CA ILE A 160 5.53 -2.93 11.92
C ILE A 160 5.97 -3.54 13.25
N ARG A 161 5.67 -2.90 14.38
CA ARG A 161 5.99 -3.39 15.72
C ARG A 161 5.42 -4.78 15.98
N ARG A 162 4.16 -5.00 15.60
CA ARG A 162 3.48 -6.29 15.69
C ARG A 162 4.16 -7.35 14.82
N LEU A 163 4.56 -7.02 13.59
CA LEU A 163 5.26 -7.97 12.71
C LEU A 163 6.62 -8.37 13.26
N ILE A 164 7.36 -7.42 13.89
CA ILE A 164 8.62 -7.71 14.59
C ILE A 164 8.36 -8.65 15.75
N SER A 165 7.41 -8.33 16.64
CA SER A 165 7.10 -9.15 17.82
C SER A 165 6.62 -10.57 17.49
N GLN A 166 6.07 -10.77 16.29
CA GLN A 166 5.64 -12.06 15.76
C GLN A 166 6.72 -12.77 14.93
N GLU A 167 7.95 -12.24 14.90
CA GLU A 167 9.07 -12.77 14.10
C GLU A 167 8.75 -12.86 12.58
N LYS A 168 7.74 -12.11 12.14
CA LYS A 168 7.35 -12.02 10.72
C LYS A 168 8.17 -11.00 9.93
N LEU A 169 8.85 -10.08 10.61
CA LEU A 169 9.74 -9.08 10.06
C LEU A 169 11.00 -9.02 10.92
N ALA A 170 12.16 -9.28 10.35
CA ALA A 170 13.42 -9.20 11.07
C ALA A 170 13.81 -7.72 11.29
N LEU A 171 14.49 -7.43 12.40
CA LEU A 171 14.99 -6.09 12.70
C LEU A 171 15.99 -5.56 11.65
N SER A 172 16.69 -6.47 10.97
CA SER A 172 17.60 -6.14 9.87
C SER A 172 16.90 -5.68 8.60
N ASP A 173 15.64 -6.08 8.43
CA ASP A 173 14.87 -5.90 7.19
C ASP A 173 14.01 -4.64 7.21
N VAL A 174 14.02 -3.90 8.33
CA VAL A 174 13.23 -2.70 8.52
C VAL A 174 14.04 -1.55 9.10
N SER A 175 13.82 -0.36 8.57
CA SER A 175 14.34 0.89 9.13
C SER A 175 13.22 1.91 9.17
N VAL A 176 13.02 2.53 10.32
CA VAL A 176 12.02 3.60 10.50
C VAL A 176 12.74 4.86 10.95
N TYR A 177 12.38 5.98 10.36
CA TYR A 177 12.90 7.29 10.70
C TYR A 177 11.75 8.23 11.00
N ASN A 178 11.85 8.97 12.10
CA ASN A 178 11.00 10.10 12.42
C ASN A 178 11.67 11.39 11.96
N PHE A 179 10.93 12.21 11.21
CA PHE A 179 11.41 13.51 10.71
C PHE A 179 10.73 14.62 11.48
N ARG A 180 11.53 15.53 12.07
CA ARG A 180 11.02 16.70 12.77
C ARG A 180 11.84 17.94 12.46
N GLN A 181 11.21 19.10 12.52
CA GLN A 181 11.93 20.38 12.50
C GLN A 181 12.42 20.74 13.90
N ASP A 182 13.66 21.19 13.99
CA ASP A 182 14.18 21.80 15.20
C ASP A 182 13.75 23.28 15.33
N GLY A 183 14.09 23.91 16.48
CA GLY A 183 13.74 25.32 16.73
C GLY A 183 14.34 26.32 15.74
N ASN A 184 15.26 25.91 14.86
CA ASN A 184 15.86 26.72 13.79
C ASN A 184 15.26 26.44 12.42
N GLY A 185 14.24 25.59 12.33
CA GLY A 185 13.59 25.22 11.08
C GLY A 185 14.37 24.16 10.27
N LEU A 186 15.41 23.53 10.82
CA LEU A 186 16.14 22.46 10.17
C LEU A 186 15.43 21.12 10.43
N THR A 187 15.24 20.35 9.37
CA THR A 187 14.69 19.01 9.46
C THR A 187 15.76 18.02 9.92
N ARG A 188 15.46 17.26 10.95
CA ARG A 188 16.30 16.19 11.48
C ARG A 188 15.60 14.85 11.32
N ALA A 189 16.35 13.83 10.92
CA ALA A 189 15.91 12.44 10.86
C ALA A 189 16.42 11.70 12.09
N GLU A 190 15.52 11.12 12.87
CA GLU A 190 15.84 10.29 14.03
C GLU A 190 15.45 8.85 13.75
N ARG A 191 16.42 7.94 13.85
CA ARG A 191 16.14 6.51 13.64
C ARG A 191 15.38 5.95 14.84
N VAL A 192 14.29 5.23 14.58
CA VAL A 192 13.54 4.49 15.59
C VAL A 192 14.19 3.13 15.78
N GLU A 193 14.64 2.84 16.99
CA GLU A 193 15.21 1.55 17.33
C GLU A 193 14.18 0.65 18.00
N PHE A 194 13.99 -0.54 17.44
CA PHE A 194 13.07 -1.53 18.00
C PHE A 194 13.78 -2.57 18.86
N THR A 195 13.04 -3.12 19.83
CA THR A 195 13.42 -4.35 20.52
C THR A 195 12.91 -5.57 19.75
N PRO A 196 13.42 -6.79 19.98
CA PRO A 196 12.91 -8.02 19.38
C PRO A 196 11.42 -8.26 19.65
N GLN A 197 10.88 -7.70 20.74
CA GLN A 197 9.46 -7.78 21.12
C GLN A 197 8.61 -6.67 20.47
N GLY A 198 9.16 -5.88 19.54
CA GLY A 198 8.44 -4.78 18.88
C GLY A 198 8.30 -3.52 19.75
N GLY A 199 8.96 -3.45 20.89
CA GLY A 199 9.06 -2.24 21.71
C GLY A 199 9.97 -1.20 21.06
N ILE A 200 9.89 0.06 21.49
CA ILE A 200 10.78 1.15 21.09
C ILE A 200 11.85 1.31 22.17
N ARG A 201 13.13 1.37 21.78
CA ARG A 201 14.26 1.51 22.74
C ARG A 201 14.40 2.92 23.29
N SER A 202 14.15 3.92 22.45
CA SER A 202 14.26 5.32 22.80
C SER A 202 12.95 6.04 22.56
N TYR A 203 12.45 6.73 23.55
CA TYR A 203 11.28 7.59 23.43
C TYR A 203 11.57 8.76 22.47
N ILE A 204 10.71 8.96 21.51
CA ILE A 204 10.75 10.08 20.57
C ILE A 204 9.51 10.95 20.83
N PRO A 205 9.67 12.15 21.45
CA PRO A 205 8.53 13.01 21.75
C PRO A 205 7.73 13.39 20.51
N GLY A 206 6.39 13.36 20.61
CA GLY A 206 5.49 13.71 19.53
C GLY A 206 5.27 12.61 18.50
N MET A 207 5.84 11.42 18.68
CA MET A 207 5.69 10.29 17.78
C MET A 207 4.58 9.35 18.26
N PHE A 208 3.37 9.47 17.67
CA PHE A 208 2.22 8.58 17.88
C PHE A 208 1.77 8.39 19.35
N GLU A 209 2.00 9.38 20.20
CA GLU A 209 1.61 9.35 21.63
C GLU A 209 0.27 10.05 21.90
N GLN A 210 -0.33 10.69 20.89
CA GLN A 210 -1.54 11.47 21.09
C GLN A 210 -2.70 10.63 21.64
N PHE A 211 -2.81 9.38 21.18
CA PHE A 211 -3.84 8.46 21.70
C PHE A 211 -3.66 8.18 23.21
N ASP A 212 -2.42 7.97 23.66
CA ASP A 212 -2.13 7.70 25.06
C ASP A 212 -2.40 8.95 25.92
N ILE A 213 -1.99 10.14 25.43
CA ILE A 213 -2.28 11.43 26.08
C ILE A 213 -3.79 11.65 26.23
N ASP A 214 -4.55 11.41 25.17
CA ASP A 214 -6.01 11.59 25.19
C ASP A 214 -6.66 10.57 26.13
N LEU A 215 -6.18 9.33 26.14
CA LEU A 215 -6.69 8.27 27.02
C LEU A 215 -6.42 8.61 28.49
N ASP A 216 -5.21 9.05 28.84
CA ASP A 216 -4.85 9.46 30.21
C ASP A 216 -5.73 10.64 30.66
N ALA A 217 -5.98 11.62 29.77
CA ALA A 217 -6.88 12.73 30.06
C ALA A 217 -8.34 12.28 30.29
N ILE A 218 -8.82 11.31 29.52
CA ILE A 218 -10.19 10.76 29.66
C ILE A 218 -10.32 9.96 30.95
N LEU A 219 -9.33 9.13 31.26
CA LEU A 219 -9.32 8.28 32.44
C LEU A 219 -8.91 9.00 33.73
N LYS A 220 -8.41 10.25 33.60
CA LYS A 220 -7.89 11.07 34.72
C LYS A 220 -6.78 10.37 35.50
N LEU A 221 -5.90 9.68 34.78
CA LEU A 221 -4.72 9.00 35.32
C LEU A 221 -3.57 9.99 35.55
#